data_25afba4e4aa66b670a9ad39132100469
#
_entry.id   25afba4e4aa66b670a9ad39132100469
#
_cell.length_a   1.000
_cell.length_b   1.000
_cell.length_c   1.000
_cell.angle_alpha   90.00
_cell.angle_beta   90.00
_cell.angle_gamma   90.00
#
_symmetry.space_group_name_H-M   'P 1'
#
loop_
_entity.id
_entity.type
_entity.pdbx_description
1 polymer ?
#
loop_
_entity_poly.entity_id
_entity_poly.type
_entity_poly.pdbx_seq_one_letter_code
_entity_poly.pdbx_strand_id
1 'polypeptide(L)'
;MARLIIDAMGGDNGSKAVVEAVLNYLEKKPETNFTVVGKKEELTALEGKCEIVDARDIVPMEAGALEAMRMKDSSMYKALALYKEGGYDGIASCGSTGAFLSLATLILKTIPGIKRAALVAPFPTKEKGKYVIVLDAGASNENSPEEMAQFAVMGRYYYQVVYDKDEPNIYLLSNGSEDHKGSPNGQAAFKLIKEMNLPGFKGNLEARYVCSGDADVVVADGYTGNIFVKSSEGMAKIVGSMIKSTFKKNFLTKLGYLFVRKGMKEMTATMDYRSTGGALFLGINGNVMKIHGNADAYCFESGITCLDKLVSGNVVNKIKESLKNE
;
A
#
# COMPACT_ATOMS: atom_id res chain seq x y z
N MET A 1 19.74 8.05 8.25
CA MET A 1 18.79 9.15 7.94
C MET A 1 18.14 8.83 6.62
N ALA A 2 16.83 8.69 6.57
CA ALA A 2 16.12 8.40 5.33
C ALA A 2 16.05 9.66 4.44
N ARG A 3 16.21 9.46 3.13
CA ARG A 3 16.05 10.49 2.10
C ARG A 3 14.85 10.13 1.23
N LEU A 4 13.76 10.85 1.37
CA LEU A 4 12.48 10.53 0.76
C LEU A 4 12.10 11.57 -0.29
N ILE A 5 11.59 11.09 -1.43
CA ILE A 5 10.96 11.96 -2.43
C ILE A 5 9.45 11.90 -2.27
N ILE A 6 8.82 13.06 -2.32
CA ILE A 6 7.37 13.21 -2.23
C ILE A 6 6.86 13.91 -3.49
N ASP A 7 6.01 13.22 -4.25
CA ASP A 7 5.18 13.85 -5.27
C ASP A 7 4.00 14.55 -4.57
N ALA A 8 4.00 15.89 -4.60
CA ALA A 8 3.03 16.71 -3.89
C ALA A 8 1.77 17.04 -4.70
N MET A 9 1.63 16.48 -5.89
CA MET A 9 0.53 16.80 -6.80
C MET A 9 -0.31 15.55 -7.13
N GLY A 10 -1.47 15.73 -7.73
CA GLY A 10 -2.30 14.62 -8.24
C GLY A 10 -3.29 14.01 -7.24
N GLY A 11 -3.27 14.41 -5.97
CA GLY A 11 -4.30 14.01 -5.00
C GLY A 11 -5.48 14.98 -4.93
N ASP A 12 -6.64 14.50 -4.47
CA ASP A 12 -7.90 15.26 -4.39
C ASP A 12 -7.78 16.48 -3.46
N ASN A 13 -6.93 16.41 -2.42
CA ASN A 13 -6.69 17.48 -1.45
C ASN A 13 -5.50 18.38 -1.81
N GLY A 14 -4.89 18.16 -2.98
CA GLY A 14 -3.78 18.94 -3.51
C GLY A 14 -2.53 18.96 -2.62
N SER A 15 -1.63 19.87 -2.93
CA SER A 15 -0.34 20.01 -2.22
C SER A 15 -0.48 20.38 -0.74
N LYS A 16 -1.60 20.98 -0.34
CA LYS A 16 -1.82 21.41 1.05
C LYS A 16 -1.75 20.24 2.05
N ALA A 17 -2.43 19.13 1.74
CA ALA A 17 -2.42 17.95 2.61
C ALA A 17 -1.01 17.35 2.72
N VAL A 18 -0.25 17.37 1.62
CA VAL A 18 1.13 16.88 1.57
C VAL A 18 2.06 17.77 2.40
N VAL A 19 1.97 19.10 2.25
CA VAL A 19 2.76 20.06 3.01
C VAL A 19 2.55 19.89 4.51
N GLU A 20 1.28 19.82 4.95
CA GLU A 20 0.93 19.59 6.35
C GLU A 20 1.49 18.26 6.86
N ALA A 21 1.36 17.18 6.09
CA ALA A 21 1.87 15.85 6.46
C ALA A 21 3.41 15.86 6.62
N VAL A 22 4.13 16.47 5.69
CA VAL A 22 5.61 16.57 5.75
C VAL A 22 6.04 17.37 6.96
N LEU A 23 5.38 18.50 7.27
CA LEU A 23 5.68 19.30 8.45
C LEU A 23 5.44 18.53 9.75
N ASN A 24 4.28 17.87 9.88
CA ASN A 24 3.95 17.04 11.04
C ASN A 24 4.95 15.89 11.23
N TYR A 25 5.42 15.30 10.13
CA TYR A 25 6.41 14.22 10.18
C TYR A 25 7.78 14.75 10.64
N LEU A 26 8.22 15.91 10.12
CA LEU A 26 9.49 16.55 10.52
C LEU A 26 9.51 16.98 12.00
N GLU A 27 8.35 17.33 12.57
CA GLU A 27 8.25 17.59 14.02
C GLU A 27 8.58 16.34 14.86
N LYS A 28 8.25 15.15 14.35
CA LYS A 28 8.47 13.86 15.04
C LYS A 28 9.84 13.25 14.72
N LYS A 29 10.34 13.46 13.50
CA LYS A 29 11.61 12.93 12.97
C LYS A 29 12.36 14.00 12.18
N PRO A 30 12.97 14.98 12.86
CA PRO A 30 13.64 16.11 12.20
C PRO A 30 14.88 15.73 11.37
N GLU A 31 15.40 14.52 11.58
CA GLU A 31 16.55 14.00 10.85
C GLU A 31 16.21 13.46 9.46
N THR A 32 14.93 13.35 9.09
CA THR A 32 14.50 12.88 7.79
C THR A 32 14.68 13.96 6.72
N ASN A 33 15.29 13.61 5.61
CA ASN A 33 15.47 14.53 4.49
C ASN A 33 14.37 14.31 3.44
N PHE A 34 13.67 15.38 3.10
CA PHE A 34 12.65 15.36 2.05
C PHE A 34 13.06 16.18 0.85
N THR A 35 12.83 15.61 -0.35
CA THR A 35 12.75 16.37 -1.60
C THR A 35 11.29 16.33 -2.05
N VAL A 36 10.64 17.48 -2.13
CA VAL A 36 9.23 17.61 -2.46
C VAL A 36 9.08 18.17 -3.86
N VAL A 37 8.39 17.43 -4.73
CA VAL A 37 8.21 17.77 -6.15
C VAL A 37 6.79 18.30 -6.38
N GLY A 38 6.67 19.55 -6.84
CA GLY A 38 5.38 20.19 -7.10
C GLY A 38 5.52 21.65 -7.43
N LYS A 39 4.42 22.39 -7.51
CA LYS A 39 4.43 23.83 -7.76
C LYS A 39 5.08 24.56 -6.61
N LYS A 40 6.18 25.24 -6.88
CA LYS A 40 6.98 25.94 -5.85
C LYS A 40 6.15 26.89 -5.01
N GLU A 41 5.24 27.63 -5.63
CA GLU A 41 4.34 28.58 -4.94
C GLU A 41 3.38 27.90 -3.94
N GLU A 42 3.06 26.62 -4.12
CA GLU A 42 2.22 25.85 -3.19
C GLU A 42 3.04 25.19 -2.07
N LEU A 43 4.36 25.17 -2.20
CA LEU A 43 5.29 24.49 -1.28
C LEU A 43 6.10 25.45 -0.39
N THR A 44 5.79 26.74 -0.40
CA THR A 44 6.55 27.79 0.31
C THR A 44 6.72 27.54 1.81
N ALA A 45 5.75 26.87 2.46
CA ALA A 45 5.85 26.51 3.89
C ALA A 45 6.94 25.46 4.19
N LEU A 46 7.49 24.80 3.16
CA LEU A 46 8.59 23.84 3.26
C LEU A 46 9.96 24.46 2.97
N GLU A 47 10.02 25.74 2.56
CA GLU A 47 11.29 26.43 2.29
C GLU A 47 12.19 26.43 3.53
N GLY A 48 13.46 26.12 3.33
CA GLY A 48 14.45 25.97 4.40
C GLY A 48 14.34 24.71 5.25
N LYS A 49 13.29 23.87 5.05
CA LYS A 49 13.10 22.59 5.74
C LYS A 49 13.29 21.40 4.81
N CYS A 50 12.93 21.54 3.54
CA CYS A 50 13.00 20.52 2.52
C CYS A 50 13.63 21.06 1.25
N GLU A 51 14.19 20.17 0.43
CA GLU A 51 14.50 20.48 -0.94
C GLU A 51 13.21 20.54 -1.77
N ILE A 52 13.04 21.58 -2.60
CA ILE A 52 11.85 21.77 -3.43
C ILE A 52 12.26 21.71 -4.89
N VAL A 53 11.62 20.81 -5.64
CA VAL A 53 11.79 20.69 -7.08
C VAL A 53 10.51 21.15 -7.79
N ASP A 54 10.63 22.19 -8.62
CA ASP A 54 9.48 22.74 -9.32
C ASP A 54 8.95 21.80 -10.42
N ALA A 55 7.65 21.56 -10.38
CA ALA A 55 6.91 20.82 -11.40
C ALA A 55 5.56 21.48 -11.64
N ARG A 56 5.17 21.56 -12.92
CA ARG A 56 3.99 22.31 -13.34
C ARG A 56 2.80 21.45 -13.70
N ASP A 57 3.05 20.23 -14.18
CA ASP A 57 2.02 19.36 -14.71
C ASP A 57 1.64 18.26 -13.71
N ILE A 58 0.37 17.87 -13.78
CA ILE A 58 -0.20 16.76 -13.03
C ILE A 58 -0.57 15.67 -14.03
N VAL A 59 -0.21 14.43 -13.75
CA VAL A 59 -0.69 13.29 -14.52
C VAL A 59 -2.18 13.09 -14.22
N PRO A 60 -3.08 13.16 -15.22
CA PRO A 60 -4.50 12.93 -15.02
C PRO A 60 -4.80 11.54 -14.44
N MET A 61 -5.91 11.42 -13.70
CA MET A 61 -6.29 10.14 -13.06
C MET A 61 -6.56 9.03 -14.08
N GLU A 62 -7.04 9.40 -15.28
CA GLU A 62 -7.38 8.51 -16.39
C GLU A 62 -6.22 8.28 -17.36
N ALA A 63 -5.08 8.94 -17.15
CA ALA A 63 -3.94 8.85 -18.05
C ALA A 63 -3.39 7.42 -18.12
N GLY A 64 -3.23 6.92 -19.33
CA GLY A 64 -2.57 5.65 -19.60
C GLY A 64 -1.05 5.74 -19.44
N ALA A 65 -0.39 4.58 -19.42
CA ALA A 65 1.07 4.48 -19.25
C ALA A 65 1.88 5.31 -20.25
N LEU A 66 1.50 5.27 -21.54
CA LEU A 66 2.21 5.99 -22.61
C LEU A 66 2.00 7.51 -22.51
N GLU A 67 0.83 7.95 -22.10
CA GLU A 67 0.54 9.36 -21.87
C GLU A 67 1.36 9.88 -20.70
N ALA A 68 1.32 9.19 -19.56
CA ALA A 68 2.09 9.54 -18.39
C ALA A 68 3.61 9.62 -18.68
N MET A 69 4.15 8.69 -19.50
CA MET A 69 5.55 8.70 -19.92
C MET A 69 5.93 9.91 -20.79
N ARG A 70 5.00 10.52 -21.50
CA ARG A 70 5.23 11.74 -22.30
C ARG A 70 5.22 13.01 -21.46
N MET A 71 4.56 12.98 -20.30
CA MET A 71 4.42 14.11 -19.39
C MET A 71 5.66 14.29 -18.50
N LYS A 72 6.81 14.55 -19.12
CA LYS A 72 8.11 14.65 -18.41
C LYS A 72 8.19 15.79 -17.41
N ASP A 73 7.37 16.83 -17.57
CA ASP A 73 7.28 17.98 -16.66
C ASP A 73 6.28 17.76 -15.52
N SER A 74 5.60 16.61 -15.47
CA SER A 74 4.73 16.26 -14.36
C SER A 74 5.53 15.97 -13.08
N SER A 75 4.92 16.30 -11.94
CA SER A 75 5.53 16.05 -10.62
C SER A 75 5.84 14.57 -10.40
N MET A 76 4.95 13.68 -10.80
CA MET A 76 5.10 12.24 -10.69
C MET A 76 6.29 11.71 -11.52
N TYR A 77 6.44 12.17 -12.78
CA TYR A 77 7.56 11.75 -13.61
C TYR A 77 8.88 12.29 -13.06
N LYS A 78 8.95 13.58 -12.72
CA LYS A 78 10.17 14.20 -12.14
C LYS A 78 10.58 13.51 -10.86
N ALA A 79 9.64 13.20 -9.96
CA ALA A 79 9.92 12.49 -8.72
C ALA A 79 10.55 11.10 -8.96
N LEU A 80 9.99 10.32 -9.91
CA LEU A 80 10.54 9.01 -10.27
C LEU A 80 11.89 9.11 -11.00
N ALA A 81 12.08 10.13 -11.83
CA ALA A 81 13.35 10.37 -12.52
C ALA A 81 14.48 10.68 -11.51
N LEU A 82 14.21 11.58 -10.55
CA LEU A 82 15.14 11.87 -9.46
C LEU A 82 15.44 10.64 -8.61
N TYR A 83 14.40 9.85 -8.28
CA TYR A 83 14.61 8.60 -7.54
C TYR A 83 15.52 7.63 -8.28
N LYS A 84 15.40 7.54 -9.61
CA LYS A 84 16.27 6.70 -10.47
C LYS A 84 17.71 7.18 -10.52
N GLU A 85 17.96 8.49 -10.48
CA GLU A 85 19.31 9.07 -10.45
C GLU A 85 20.09 8.65 -9.20
N GLY A 86 19.37 8.25 -8.15
CA GLY A 86 19.94 7.70 -6.92
C GLY A 86 20.10 8.73 -5.80
N GLY A 87 20.53 8.24 -4.64
CA GLY A 87 20.69 9.07 -3.44
C GLY A 87 19.42 9.23 -2.62
N TYR A 88 18.36 8.49 -2.94
CA TYR A 88 17.09 8.45 -2.23
C TYR A 88 16.72 7.03 -1.83
N ASP A 89 16.02 6.90 -0.72
CA ASP A 89 15.67 5.61 -0.11
C ASP A 89 14.23 5.20 -0.40
N GLY A 90 13.35 6.17 -0.69
CA GLY A 90 11.94 5.91 -0.96
C GLY A 90 11.22 7.06 -1.66
N ILE A 91 10.10 6.75 -2.30
CA ILE A 91 9.24 7.70 -2.99
C ILE A 91 7.77 7.46 -2.65
N ALA A 92 7.00 8.54 -2.44
CA ALA A 92 5.56 8.48 -2.23
C ALA A 92 4.81 9.43 -3.17
N SER A 93 3.62 8.99 -3.64
CA SER A 93 2.69 9.79 -4.45
C SER A 93 1.24 9.42 -4.14
N CYS A 94 0.35 10.41 -4.16
CA CYS A 94 -1.11 10.23 -4.09
C CYS A 94 -1.81 10.36 -5.47
N GLY A 95 -1.06 10.52 -6.55
CA GLY A 95 -1.60 10.58 -7.92
C GLY A 95 -2.19 9.27 -8.44
N SER A 96 -2.54 9.19 -9.73
CA SER A 96 -3.13 8.00 -10.36
C SER A 96 -2.35 6.72 -10.08
N THR A 97 -3.03 5.70 -9.53
CA THR A 97 -2.40 4.40 -9.19
C THR A 97 -1.84 3.72 -10.44
N GLY A 98 -2.62 3.70 -11.52
CA GLY A 98 -2.20 3.06 -12.78
C GLY A 98 -1.02 3.77 -13.42
N ALA A 99 -1.05 5.10 -13.48
CA ALA A 99 0.05 5.90 -14.01
C ALA A 99 1.32 5.74 -13.16
N PHE A 100 1.19 5.82 -11.84
CA PHE A 100 2.34 5.72 -10.93
C PHE A 100 3.00 4.35 -10.97
N LEU A 101 2.20 3.26 -10.97
CA LEU A 101 2.71 1.90 -11.14
C LEU A 101 3.41 1.73 -12.49
N SER A 102 2.79 2.20 -13.57
CA SER A 102 3.35 2.08 -14.92
C SER A 102 4.66 2.84 -15.05
N LEU A 103 4.70 4.10 -14.59
CA LEU A 103 5.91 4.91 -14.58
C LEU A 103 7.00 4.29 -13.71
N ALA A 104 6.69 3.84 -12.50
CA ALA A 104 7.64 3.20 -11.61
C ALA A 104 8.22 1.92 -12.26
N THR A 105 7.36 1.10 -12.88
CA THR A 105 7.81 -0.12 -13.59
C THR A 105 8.73 0.20 -14.76
N LEU A 106 8.41 1.23 -15.56
CA LEU A 106 9.20 1.59 -16.74
C LEU A 106 10.53 2.28 -16.38
N ILE A 107 10.50 3.16 -15.37
CA ILE A 107 11.66 3.98 -14.98
C ILE A 107 12.60 3.21 -14.05
N LEU A 108 12.07 2.59 -12.98
CA LEU A 108 12.86 1.93 -11.94
C LEU A 108 13.06 0.44 -12.24
N LYS A 109 12.16 -0.15 -13.05
CA LYS A 109 12.06 -1.59 -13.33
C LYS A 109 11.69 -2.41 -12.09
N THR A 110 11.48 -3.71 -12.29
CA THR A 110 11.33 -4.66 -11.18
C THR A 110 12.69 -5.03 -10.59
N ILE A 111 12.70 -5.54 -9.38
CA ILE A 111 13.87 -6.19 -8.78
C ILE A 111 14.33 -7.31 -9.75
N PRO A 112 15.64 -7.42 -10.05
CA PRO A 112 16.13 -8.51 -10.90
C PRO A 112 15.69 -9.87 -10.38
N GLY A 113 15.04 -10.68 -11.24
CA GLY A 113 14.44 -11.97 -10.88
C GLY A 113 12.95 -11.88 -10.58
N ILE A 114 12.40 -10.72 -10.21
CA ILE A 114 10.96 -10.53 -10.02
C ILE A 114 10.29 -10.27 -11.37
N LYS A 115 9.33 -11.14 -11.71
CA LYS A 115 8.58 -11.07 -12.98
C LYS A 115 7.60 -9.89 -13.01
N ARG A 116 6.93 -9.59 -11.87
CA ARG A 116 5.91 -8.55 -11.79
C ARG A 116 5.83 -7.94 -10.39
N ALA A 117 5.54 -6.64 -10.33
CA ALA A 117 5.23 -5.95 -9.08
C ALA A 117 3.79 -6.25 -8.65
N ALA A 118 3.54 -6.31 -7.34
CA ALA A 118 2.24 -6.46 -6.74
C ALA A 118 1.85 -5.22 -5.92
N LEU A 119 0.56 -4.89 -5.88
CA LEU A 119 0.01 -3.89 -4.97
C LEU A 119 -0.32 -4.56 -3.64
N VAL A 120 0.28 -4.08 -2.55
CA VAL A 120 0.01 -4.57 -1.20
C VAL A 120 -1.09 -3.73 -0.55
N ALA A 121 -2.19 -4.35 -0.18
CA ALA A 121 -3.30 -3.71 0.54
C ALA A 121 -3.42 -4.27 1.97
N PRO A 122 -3.16 -3.46 3.02
CA PRO A 122 -3.37 -3.87 4.39
C PRO A 122 -4.84 -3.77 4.79
N PHE A 123 -5.33 -4.77 5.52
CA PHE A 123 -6.67 -4.82 6.10
C PHE A 123 -6.61 -5.04 7.61
N PRO A 124 -7.47 -4.38 8.40
CA PRO A 124 -7.61 -4.71 9.80
C PRO A 124 -8.24 -6.08 9.97
N THR A 125 -7.86 -6.77 11.03
CA THR A 125 -8.49 -8.03 11.43
C THR A 125 -9.44 -7.83 12.62
N LYS A 126 -10.19 -8.88 13.00
CA LYS A 126 -10.99 -8.87 14.23
C LYS A 126 -10.14 -8.69 15.50
N GLU A 127 -8.82 -8.98 15.43
CA GLU A 127 -7.89 -8.78 16.52
C GLU A 127 -7.39 -7.34 16.53
N LYS A 128 -7.54 -6.66 17.68
CA LYS A 128 -7.17 -5.25 17.80
C LYS A 128 -5.68 -5.04 17.51
N GLY A 129 -5.39 -4.13 16.57
CA GLY A 129 -4.02 -3.76 16.20
C GLY A 129 -3.32 -4.74 15.27
N LYS A 130 -3.99 -5.83 14.88
CA LYS A 130 -3.46 -6.80 13.92
C LYS A 130 -4.00 -6.53 12.51
N TYR A 131 -3.09 -6.56 11.56
CA TYR A 131 -3.41 -6.38 10.14
C TYR A 131 -3.09 -7.66 9.37
N VAL A 132 -3.82 -7.89 8.30
CA VAL A 132 -3.50 -8.83 7.24
C VAL A 132 -3.21 -8.04 5.98
N ILE A 133 -2.25 -8.49 5.17
CA ILE A 133 -2.01 -7.89 3.86
C ILE A 133 -2.54 -8.81 2.76
N VAL A 134 -3.13 -8.20 1.74
CA VAL A 134 -3.55 -8.88 0.50
C VAL A 134 -2.66 -8.39 -0.63
N LEU A 135 -2.09 -9.30 -1.40
CA LEU A 135 -1.31 -9.02 -2.59
C LEU A 135 -1.45 -10.18 -3.62
N ASP A 136 -1.70 -9.91 -4.91
CA ASP A 136 -1.83 -8.60 -5.54
C ASP A 136 -3.24 -8.04 -5.32
N ALA A 137 -3.34 -6.78 -4.97
CA ALA A 137 -4.60 -6.06 -4.76
C ALA A 137 -5.06 -5.24 -5.99
N GLY A 138 -4.52 -5.56 -7.18
CA GLY A 138 -4.95 -4.94 -8.44
C GLY A 138 -3.86 -4.18 -9.21
N ALA A 139 -2.59 -4.51 -9.05
CA ALA A 139 -1.53 -4.05 -9.96
C ALA A 139 -1.60 -4.77 -11.32
N SER A 140 -2.16 -5.97 -11.35
CA SER A 140 -2.36 -6.81 -12.54
C SER A 140 -3.81 -7.25 -12.65
N ASN A 141 -4.21 -7.75 -13.84
CA ASN A 141 -5.49 -8.45 -14.01
C ASN A 141 -5.31 -9.96 -13.85
N GLU A 142 -4.25 -10.51 -14.44
CA GLU A 142 -3.92 -11.93 -14.38
C GLU A 142 -2.48 -12.11 -13.96
N ASN A 143 -2.22 -13.19 -13.22
CA ASN A 143 -0.90 -13.56 -12.77
C ASN A 143 -0.61 -15.02 -13.06
N SER A 144 0.64 -15.30 -13.45
CA SER A 144 1.12 -16.65 -13.59
C SER A 144 1.31 -17.29 -12.21
N PRO A 145 1.34 -18.65 -12.13
CA PRO A 145 1.65 -19.34 -10.88
C PRO A 145 2.98 -18.90 -10.25
N GLU A 146 4.01 -18.63 -11.08
CA GLU A 146 5.32 -18.18 -10.60
C GLU A 146 5.27 -16.75 -10.06
N GLU A 147 4.48 -15.85 -10.67
CA GLU A 147 4.27 -14.51 -10.15
C GLU A 147 3.62 -14.57 -8.76
N MET A 148 2.58 -15.39 -8.60
CA MET A 148 1.92 -15.58 -7.30
C MET A 148 2.85 -16.21 -6.25
N ALA A 149 3.71 -17.16 -6.64
CA ALA A 149 4.73 -17.68 -5.75
C ALA A 149 5.73 -16.60 -5.30
N GLN A 150 6.16 -15.75 -6.22
CA GLN A 150 7.00 -14.59 -5.87
C GLN A 150 6.27 -13.60 -4.96
N PHE A 151 4.95 -13.41 -5.12
CA PHE A 151 4.18 -12.57 -4.21
C PHE A 151 4.18 -13.11 -2.79
N ALA A 152 4.11 -14.44 -2.61
CA ALA A 152 4.19 -15.06 -1.29
C ALA A 152 5.53 -14.76 -0.59
N VAL A 153 6.65 -14.89 -1.32
CA VAL A 153 7.99 -14.56 -0.82
C VAL A 153 8.10 -13.08 -0.48
N MET A 154 7.70 -12.20 -1.41
CA MET A 154 7.75 -10.76 -1.19
C MET A 154 6.86 -10.30 -0.04
N GLY A 155 5.63 -10.84 0.05
CA GLY A 155 4.70 -10.55 1.13
C GLY A 155 5.24 -10.95 2.50
N ARG A 156 5.95 -12.08 2.59
CA ARG A 156 6.64 -12.51 3.81
C ARG A 156 7.62 -11.45 4.30
N TYR A 157 8.54 -10.99 3.45
CA TYR A 157 9.54 -9.98 3.86
C TYR A 157 8.91 -8.63 4.19
N TYR A 158 7.89 -8.21 3.43
CA TYR A 158 7.14 -7.01 3.76
C TYR A 158 6.52 -7.11 5.16
N TYR A 159 5.84 -8.21 5.46
CA TYR A 159 5.14 -8.38 6.72
C TYR A 159 6.11 -8.44 7.91
N GLN A 160 7.23 -9.14 7.76
CA GLN A 160 8.30 -9.18 8.76
C GLN A 160 8.78 -7.78 9.15
N VAL A 161 8.97 -6.90 8.16
CA VAL A 161 9.51 -5.56 8.40
C VAL A 161 8.46 -4.60 8.94
N VAL A 162 7.26 -4.59 8.36
CA VAL A 162 6.23 -3.59 8.72
C VAL A 162 5.56 -3.92 10.05
N TYR A 163 5.34 -5.21 10.32
CA TYR A 163 4.58 -5.69 11.47
C TYR A 163 5.45 -6.43 12.53
N ASP A 164 6.77 -6.49 12.32
CA ASP A 164 7.74 -7.06 13.26
C ASP A 164 7.39 -8.50 13.67
N LYS A 165 7.11 -9.34 12.68
CA LYS A 165 6.74 -10.75 12.88
C LYS A 165 7.62 -11.66 12.02
N ASP A 166 8.52 -12.42 12.64
CA ASP A 166 9.52 -13.27 11.97
C ASP A 166 8.92 -14.34 11.05
N GLU A 167 7.87 -15.00 11.50
CA GLU A 167 7.18 -16.05 10.75
C GLU A 167 5.70 -15.69 10.51
N PRO A 168 5.37 -14.88 9.48
CA PRO A 168 4.00 -14.60 9.15
C PRO A 168 3.28 -15.82 8.55
N ASN A 169 2.00 -16.00 8.91
CA ASN A 169 1.14 -17.02 8.32
C ASN A 169 0.72 -16.58 6.92
N ILE A 170 1.13 -17.33 5.90
CA ILE A 170 0.93 -17.03 4.49
C ILE A 170 -0.12 -17.98 3.91
N TYR A 171 -1.10 -17.44 3.22
CA TYR A 171 -2.17 -18.20 2.56
C TYR A 171 -2.32 -17.77 1.11
N LEU A 172 -2.85 -18.67 0.29
CA LEU A 172 -3.33 -18.39 -1.05
C LEU A 172 -4.85 -18.20 -1.01
N LEU A 173 -5.36 -17.08 -1.53
CA LEU A 173 -6.80 -16.81 -1.61
C LEU A 173 -7.47 -17.80 -2.56
N SER A 174 -8.49 -18.49 -2.08
CA SER A 174 -9.16 -19.55 -2.82
C SER A 174 -10.66 -19.60 -2.49
N ASN A 175 -11.39 -20.43 -3.25
CA ASN A 175 -12.81 -20.71 -3.04
C ASN A 175 -13.07 -21.90 -2.09
N GLY A 176 -12.04 -22.47 -1.50
CA GLY A 176 -12.06 -23.53 -0.50
C GLY A 176 -10.69 -23.73 0.12
N SER A 177 -10.63 -24.40 1.27
CA SER A 177 -9.40 -24.62 2.03
C SER A 177 -8.58 -25.82 1.56
N GLU A 178 -9.19 -26.72 0.76
CA GLU A 178 -8.53 -27.96 0.33
C GLU A 178 -7.47 -27.68 -0.75
N ASP A 179 -6.41 -28.47 -0.80
CA ASP A 179 -5.25 -28.28 -1.67
C ASP A 179 -5.60 -28.22 -3.18
N HIS A 180 -6.68 -28.87 -3.59
CA HIS A 180 -7.13 -28.92 -4.98
C HIS A 180 -8.11 -27.79 -5.38
N LYS A 181 -8.43 -26.88 -4.47
CA LYS A 181 -9.33 -25.74 -4.72
C LYS A 181 -8.59 -24.57 -5.39
N GLY A 182 -9.36 -23.69 -6.00
CA GLY A 182 -8.87 -22.50 -6.69
C GLY A 182 -8.99 -22.58 -8.21
N SER A 183 -8.65 -21.49 -8.88
CA SER A 183 -8.50 -21.44 -10.34
C SER A 183 -7.34 -22.32 -10.80
N PRO A 184 -7.23 -22.67 -12.09
CA PRO A 184 -6.10 -23.44 -12.60
C PRO A 184 -4.74 -22.83 -12.24
N ASN A 185 -4.57 -21.50 -12.38
CA ASN A 185 -3.36 -20.80 -11.98
C ASN A 185 -3.16 -20.82 -10.46
N GLY A 186 -4.24 -20.69 -9.67
CA GLY A 186 -4.20 -20.80 -8.21
C GLY A 186 -3.72 -22.15 -7.72
N GLN A 187 -4.24 -23.25 -8.31
CA GLN A 187 -3.79 -24.61 -7.99
C GLN A 187 -2.32 -24.85 -8.34
N ALA A 188 -1.88 -24.33 -9.49
CA ALA A 188 -0.47 -24.40 -9.89
C ALA A 188 0.43 -23.57 -8.96
N ALA A 189 0.01 -22.35 -8.57
CA ALA A 189 0.70 -21.52 -7.60
C ALA A 189 0.80 -22.20 -6.22
N PHE A 190 -0.30 -22.81 -5.75
CA PHE A 190 -0.31 -23.58 -4.51
C PHE A 190 0.76 -24.67 -4.51
N LYS A 191 0.85 -25.44 -5.60
CA LYS A 191 1.84 -26.51 -5.75
C LYS A 191 3.26 -25.95 -5.71
N LEU A 192 3.53 -24.88 -6.46
CA LEU A 192 4.85 -24.23 -6.47
C LEU A 192 5.25 -23.72 -5.08
N ILE A 193 4.38 -23.00 -4.38
CA ILE A 193 4.69 -22.45 -3.05
C ILE A 193 4.94 -23.58 -2.04
N LYS A 194 4.20 -24.67 -2.16
CA LYS A 194 4.38 -25.87 -1.31
C LYS A 194 5.72 -26.56 -1.61
N GLU A 195 6.11 -26.70 -2.89
CA GLU A 195 7.39 -27.28 -3.32
C GLU A 195 8.59 -26.42 -2.89
N MET A 196 8.44 -25.10 -2.87
CA MET A 196 9.46 -24.17 -2.34
C MET A 196 9.68 -24.29 -0.83
N ASN A 197 8.82 -25.04 -0.10
CA ASN A 197 8.83 -25.14 1.35
C ASN A 197 8.89 -23.77 2.03
N LEU A 198 8.13 -22.78 1.50
CA LEU A 198 8.16 -21.40 2.00
C LEU A 198 7.75 -21.36 3.48
N PRO A 199 8.63 -20.86 4.38
CA PRO A 199 8.32 -20.78 5.80
C PRO A 199 7.08 -19.92 6.05
N GLY A 200 6.14 -20.44 6.84
CA GLY A 200 4.88 -19.78 7.16
C GLY A 200 3.75 -20.07 6.17
N PHE A 201 3.97 -20.78 5.06
CA PHE A 201 2.88 -21.14 4.15
C PHE A 201 1.94 -22.17 4.80
N LYS A 202 0.64 -21.85 4.85
CA LYS A 202 -0.42 -22.62 5.53
C LYS A 202 -1.44 -23.23 4.58
N GLY A 203 -1.36 -22.93 3.26
CA GLY A 203 -2.28 -23.47 2.28
C GLY A 203 -3.29 -22.45 1.76
N ASN A 204 -4.47 -22.93 1.33
CA ASN A 204 -5.56 -22.11 0.82
C ASN A 204 -6.37 -21.45 1.94
N LEU A 205 -6.94 -20.27 1.66
CA LEU A 205 -7.82 -19.54 2.57
C LEU A 205 -9.03 -18.98 1.80
N GLU A 206 -10.22 -19.22 2.33
CA GLU A 206 -11.43 -18.59 1.79
C GLU A 206 -11.51 -17.09 2.17
N ALA A 207 -12.06 -16.27 1.27
CA ALA A 207 -12.19 -14.83 1.43
C ALA A 207 -12.86 -14.40 2.75
N ARG A 208 -13.83 -15.18 3.25
CA ARG A 208 -14.54 -14.90 4.52
C ARG A 208 -13.64 -14.94 5.76
N TYR A 209 -12.49 -15.59 5.67
CA TYR A 209 -11.56 -15.74 6.79
C TYR A 209 -10.35 -14.80 6.71
N VAL A 210 -10.19 -14.02 5.65
CA VAL A 210 -9.04 -13.11 5.48
C VAL A 210 -8.88 -12.19 6.70
N CYS A 211 -9.97 -11.60 7.19
CA CYS A 211 -9.93 -10.70 8.35
C CYS A 211 -10.15 -11.42 9.70
N SER A 212 -10.03 -12.77 9.76
CA SER A 212 -10.23 -13.54 11.01
C SER A 212 -9.12 -13.34 12.05
N GLY A 213 -7.94 -12.92 11.62
CA GLY A 213 -6.75 -12.80 12.46
C GLY A 213 -5.78 -13.98 12.34
N ASP A 214 -6.14 -15.07 11.64
CA ASP A 214 -5.26 -16.23 11.47
C ASP A 214 -4.21 -16.00 10.38
N ALA A 215 -4.58 -15.25 9.33
CA ALA A 215 -3.70 -14.90 8.22
C ALA A 215 -2.95 -13.59 8.48
N ASP A 216 -1.70 -13.53 8.05
CA ASP A 216 -0.88 -12.34 8.03
C ASP A 216 -0.65 -11.86 6.59
N VAL A 217 -0.44 -12.80 5.67
CA VAL A 217 -0.23 -12.55 4.25
C VAL A 217 -1.22 -13.41 3.45
N VAL A 218 -1.98 -12.79 2.58
CA VAL A 218 -2.89 -13.48 1.66
C VAL A 218 -2.52 -13.11 0.23
N VAL A 219 -2.10 -14.12 -0.52
CA VAL A 219 -1.71 -13.98 -1.94
C VAL A 219 -2.92 -14.23 -2.82
N ALA A 220 -3.11 -13.40 -3.82
CA ALA A 220 -4.14 -13.54 -4.85
C ALA A 220 -3.57 -13.14 -6.22
N ASP A 221 -4.24 -13.54 -7.31
CA ASP A 221 -4.09 -12.83 -8.56
C ASP A 221 -4.72 -11.42 -8.45
N GLY A 222 -4.24 -10.48 -9.26
CA GLY A 222 -4.64 -9.08 -9.12
C GLY A 222 -6.12 -8.82 -9.36
N TYR A 223 -6.77 -9.62 -10.21
CA TYR A 223 -8.23 -9.50 -10.43
C TYR A 223 -9.01 -9.93 -9.19
N THR A 224 -8.73 -11.12 -8.67
CA THR A 224 -9.38 -11.66 -7.47
C THR A 224 -9.10 -10.78 -6.25
N GLY A 225 -7.85 -10.37 -6.08
CA GLY A 225 -7.46 -9.48 -4.98
C GLY A 225 -8.14 -8.11 -5.07
N ASN A 226 -8.24 -7.50 -6.23
CA ASN A 226 -8.93 -6.21 -6.42
C ASN A 226 -10.44 -6.33 -6.14
N ILE A 227 -11.09 -7.41 -6.60
CA ILE A 227 -12.50 -7.67 -6.28
C ILE A 227 -12.68 -7.81 -4.76
N PHE A 228 -11.83 -8.58 -4.08
CA PHE A 228 -11.88 -8.73 -2.63
C PHE A 228 -11.75 -7.38 -1.93
N VAL A 229 -10.74 -6.57 -2.30
CA VAL A 229 -10.49 -5.25 -1.73
C VAL A 229 -11.71 -4.35 -1.91
N LYS A 230 -12.20 -4.19 -3.14
CA LYS A 230 -13.33 -3.31 -3.47
C LYS A 230 -14.64 -3.74 -2.82
N SER A 231 -14.89 -5.05 -2.77
CA SER A 231 -16.07 -5.60 -2.09
C SER A 231 -16.02 -5.35 -0.58
N SER A 232 -14.86 -5.56 0.03
CA SER A 232 -14.64 -5.33 1.47
C SER A 232 -14.79 -3.86 1.83
N GLU A 233 -14.18 -2.95 1.05
CA GLU A 233 -14.32 -1.50 1.21
C GLU A 233 -15.80 -1.06 1.06
N GLY A 234 -16.49 -1.58 0.06
CA GLY A 234 -17.91 -1.28 -0.17
C GLY A 234 -18.78 -1.72 0.99
N MET A 235 -18.60 -2.95 1.47
CA MET A 235 -19.34 -3.49 2.61
C MET A 235 -19.07 -2.71 3.90
N ALA A 236 -17.79 -2.36 4.17
CA ALA A 236 -17.42 -1.57 5.34
C ALA A 236 -18.11 -0.19 5.34
N LYS A 237 -18.19 0.48 4.18
CA LYS A 237 -18.90 1.77 4.01
C LYS A 237 -20.41 1.62 4.28
N ILE A 238 -21.04 0.56 3.75
CA ILE A 238 -22.47 0.29 3.94
C ILE A 238 -22.77 0.06 5.43
N VAL A 239 -22.04 -0.86 6.08
CA VAL A 239 -22.21 -1.18 7.50
C VAL A 239 -21.98 0.06 8.37
N GLY A 240 -20.92 0.82 8.13
CA GLY A 240 -20.65 2.08 8.83
C GLY A 240 -21.78 3.10 8.69
N SER A 241 -22.35 3.24 7.49
CA SER A 241 -23.52 4.11 7.22
C SER A 241 -24.77 3.64 7.97
N MET A 242 -25.04 2.33 7.97
CA MET A 242 -26.19 1.74 8.69
C MET A 242 -26.09 1.96 10.19
N ILE A 243 -24.92 1.74 10.79
CA ILE A 243 -24.65 1.99 12.20
C ILE A 243 -24.89 3.47 12.52
N LYS A 244 -24.31 4.38 11.72
CA LYS A 244 -24.48 5.83 11.90
C LYS A 244 -25.95 6.26 11.80
N SER A 245 -26.71 5.72 10.85
CA SER A 245 -28.13 6.03 10.67
C SER A 245 -28.96 5.53 11.86
N THR A 246 -28.67 4.33 12.38
CA THR A 246 -29.34 3.75 13.55
C THR A 246 -29.23 4.66 14.77
N PHE A 247 -28.04 5.16 15.07
CA PHE A 247 -27.86 6.07 16.21
C PHE A 247 -28.44 7.48 16.00
N LYS A 248 -28.65 7.88 14.73
CA LYS A 248 -29.30 9.19 14.43
C LYS A 248 -30.81 9.16 14.36
N LYS A 249 -31.47 8.00 14.47
CA LYS A 249 -32.88 7.77 14.19
C LYS A 249 -33.81 8.61 15.10
N ASN A 250 -33.57 8.66 16.40
CA ASN A 250 -34.42 9.37 17.36
C ASN A 250 -33.60 9.82 18.59
N PHE A 251 -34.28 10.52 19.54
CA PHE A 251 -33.65 11.03 20.75
C PHE A 251 -33.06 9.91 21.63
N LEU A 252 -33.78 8.80 21.81
CA LEU A 252 -33.33 7.68 22.63
C LEU A 252 -32.08 7.01 22.06
N THR A 253 -32.01 6.80 20.72
CA THR A 253 -30.82 6.24 20.08
C THR A 253 -29.62 7.18 20.14
N LYS A 254 -29.83 8.50 20.06
CA LYS A 254 -28.76 9.50 20.26
C LYS A 254 -28.23 9.48 21.70
N LEU A 255 -29.12 9.34 22.68
CA LEU A 255 -28.75 9.22 24.10
C LEU A 255 -27.97 7.89 24.31
N GLY A 256 -28.46 6.78 23.77
CA GLY A 256 -27.76 5.48 23.79
C GLY A 256 -26.35 5.54 23.19
N TYR A 257 -26.16 6.35 22.14
CA TYR A 257 -24.82 6.55 21.54
C TYR A 257 -23.79 7.10 22.54
N LEU A 258 -24.21 7.95 23.48
CA LEU A 258 -23.29 8.51 24.48
C LEU A 258 -22.62 7.41 25.33
N PHE A 259 -23.38 6.35 25.66
CA PHE A 259 -22.88 5.24 26.47
C PHE A 259 -21.92 4.32 25.70
N VAL A 260 -22.11 4.15 24.37
CA VAL A 260 -21.27 3.29 23.52
C VAL A 260 -20.21 4.07 22.74
N ARG A 261 -20.17 5.40 22.86
CA ARG A 261 -19.34 6.30 22.06
C ARG A 261 -17.86 5.90 22.04
N LYS A 262 -17.31 5.45 23.18
CA LYS A 262 -15.91 5.04 23.28
C LYS A 262 -15.64 3.80 22.41
N GLY A 263 -16.44 2.75 22.56
CA GLY A 263 -16.31 1.53 21.74
C GLY A 263 -16.54 1.79 20.25
N MET A 264 -17.52 2.66 19.92
CA MET A 264 -17.75 3.06 18.53
C MET A 264 -16.57 3.81 17.92
N LYS A 265 -15.91 4.68 18.71
CA LYS A 265 -14.69 5.39 18.25
C LYS A 265 -13.53 4.41 18.04
N GLU A 266 -13.34 3.46 18.93
CA GLU A 266 -12.30 2.42 18.80
C GLU A 266 -12.56 1.54 17.58
N MET A 267 -13.80 1.08 17.36
CA MET A 267 -14.18 0.30 16.19
C MET A 267 -13.91 1.09 14.89
N THR A 268 -14.34 2.35 14.84
CA THR A 268 -14.12 3.21 13.65
C THR A 268 -12.64 3.43 13.40
N ALA A 269 -11.83 3.64 14.43
CA ALA A 269 -10.38 3.80 14.30
C ALA A 269 -9.70 2.53 13.79
N THR A 270 -10.17 1.33 14.20
CA THR A 270 -9.66 0.06 13.68
C THR A 270 -9.95 -0.11 12.19
N MET A 271 -11.11 0.37 11.72
CA MET A 271 -11.52 0.28 10.32
C MET A 271 -11.03 1.47 9.47
N ASP A 272 -10.29 2.40 10.05
CA ASP A 272 -9.83 3.59 9.36
C ASP A 272 -8.62 3.29 8.47
N TYR A 273 -8.86 3.14 7.17
CA TYR A 273 -7.81 2.90 6.16
C TYR A 273 -6.73 4.00 6.14
N ARG A 274 -7.02 5.20 6.66
CA ARG A 274 -6.04 6.30 6.71
C ARG A 274 -4.86 5.97 7.61
N SER A 275 -5.05 5.10 8.61
CA SER A 275 -3.98 4.66 9.51
C SER A 275 -2.89 3.83 8.83
N THR A 276 -3.19 3.19 7.70
CA THR A 276 -2.23 2.43 6.88
C THR A 276 -1.52 3.29 5.84
N GLY A 277 -2.04 4.49 5.57
CA GLY A 277 -1.46 5.48 4.67
C GLY A 277 -1.61 5.18 3.18
N GLY A 278 -1.72 3.92 2.78
CA GLY A 278 -1.81 3.52 1.38
C GLY A 278 -1.29 2.12 1.11
N ALA A 279 -0.79 1.89 -0.09
CA ALA A 279 -0.34 0.62 -0.60
C ALA A 279 1.09 0.72 -1.17
N LEU A 280 1.91 -0.31 -1.00
CA LEU A 280 3.24 -0.39 -1.60
C LEU A 280 3.18 -1.12 -2.93
N PHE A 281 3.94 -0.64 -3.93
CA PHE A 281 4.27 -1.42 -5.12
C PHE A 281 5.46 -2.34 -4.83
N LEU A 282 5.17 -3.50 -4.29
CA LEU A 282 6.18 -4.48 -3.91
C LEU A 282 6.73 -5.20 -5.14
N GLY A 283 8.04 -5.35 -5.21
CA GLY A 283 8.73 -5.95 -6.38
C GLY A 283 9.27 -4.92 -7.38
N ILE A 284 8.97 -3.63 -7.26
CA ILE A 284 9.70 -2.55 -7.94
C ILE A 284 11.10 -2.46 -7.31
N ASN A 285 12.10 -2.13 -8.12
CA ASN A 285 13.49 -1.94 -7.67
C ASN A 285 13.66 -0.62 -6.89
N GLY A 286 12.91 -0.48 -5.81
CA GLY A 286 12.84 0.69 -4.93
C GLY A 286 11.63 0.63 -4.00
N ASN A 287 11.64 1.46 -2.97
CA ASN A 287 10.51 1.62 -2.06
C ASN A 287 9.52 2.65 -2.64
N VAL A 288 8.46 2.18 -3.30
CA VAL A 288 7.49 3.02 -4.02
C VAL A 288 6.13 2.92 -3.35
N MET A 289 5.75 3.98 -2.62
CA MET A 289 4.52 4.04 -1.82
C MET A 289 3.42 4.81 -2.55
N LYS A 290 2.32 4.13 -2.85
CA LYS A 290 1.10 4.75 -3.36
C LYS A 290 0.19 5.12 -2.19
N ILE A 291 0.01 6.41 -1.96
CA ILE A 291 -0.90 6.93 -0.95
C ILE A 291 -2.29 7.13 -1.58
N HIS A 292 -3.36 7.00 -0.79
CA HIS A 292 -4.73 7.17 -1.30
C HIS A 292 -4.93 8.53 -1.97
N GLY A 293 -5.67 8.59 -3.08
CA GLY A 293 -5.90 9.84 -3.83
C GLY A 293 -6.62 10.92 -3.00
N ASN A 294 -7.53 10.51 -2.11
CA ASN A 294 -8.27 11.39 -1.20
C ASN A 294 -7.59 11.57 0.18
N ALA A 295 -6.28 11.30 0.28
CA ALA A 295 -5.54 11.40 1.52
C ALA A 295 -5.60 12.82 2.11
N ASP A 296 -5.98 12.91 3.39
CA ASP A 296 -5.73 14.08 4.23
C ASP A 296 -4.29 14.04 4.78
N ALA A 297 -3.89 15.05 5.52
CA ALA A 297 -2.54 15.13 6.10
C ALA A 297 -2.21 13.92 6.99
N TYR A 298 -3.18 13.43 7.78
CA TYR A 298 -2.98 12.25 8.63
C TYR A 298 -2.73 10.97 7.81
N CYS A 299 -3.51 10.75 6.77
CA CYS A 299 -3.32 9.61 5.87
C CYS A 299 -1.97 9.67 5.15
N PHE A 300 -1.59 10.85 4.67
CA PHE A 300 -0.31 11.04 3.97
C PHE A 300 0.88 10.82 4.93
N GLU A 301 0.81 11.36 6.15
CA GLU A 301 1.82 11.13 7.19
C GLU A 301 1.95 9.66 7.58
N SER A 302 0.82 8.93 7.67
CA SER A 302 0.82 7.48 7.89
C SER A 302 1.54 6.74 6.76
N GLY A 303 1.35 7.17 5.51
CA GLY A 303 2.07 6.66 4.34
C GLY A 303 3.57 6.90 4.41
N ILE A 304 3.99 8.11 4.79
CA ILE A 304 5.41 8.43 5.02
C ILE A 304 5.99 7.53 6.13
N THR A 305 5.24 7.32 7.21
CA THR A 305 5.67 6.47 8.33
C THR A 305 5.86 5.02 7.89
N CYS A 306 4.95 4.49 7.07
CA CYS A 306 5.09 3.15 6.49
C CYS A 306 6.31 3.07 5.56
N LEU A 307 6.49 4.06 4.68
CA LEU A 307 7.63 4.14 3.77
C LEU A 307 8.97 4.17 4.54
N ASP A 308 9.07 4.94 5.60
CA ASP A 308 10.27 5.02 6.43
C ASP A 308 10.58 3.68 7.13
N LYS A 309 9.57 2.93 7.59
CA LYS A 309 9.75 1.57 8.12
C LYS A 309 10.30 0.62 7.04
N LEU A 310 9.79 0.69 5.82
CA LEU A 310 10.26 -0.15 4.71
C LEU A 310 11.71 0.14 4.33
N VAL A 311 12.08 1.42 4.32
CA VAL A 311 13.46 1.89 4.10
C VAL A 311 14.36 1.38 5.21
N SER A 312 14.02 1.65 6.47
CA SER A 312 14.82 1.26 7.65
C SER A 312 14.95 -0.26 7.79
N GLY A 313 13.90 -1.01 7.43
CA GLY A 313 13.88 -2.48 7.44
C GLY A 313 14.52 -3.12 6.22
N ASN A 314 14.96 -2.32 5.23
CA ASN A 314 15.69 -2.77 4.05
C ASN A 314 14.96 -3.85 3.22
N VAL A 315 13.63 -3.72 3.07
CA VAL A 315 12.76 -4.73 2.42
C VAL A 315 13.24 -5.10 1.02
N VAL A 316 13.58 -4.11 0.20
CA VAL A 316 14.01 -4.34 -1.19
C VAL A 316 15.26 -5.23 -1.26
N ASN A 317 16.24 -5.02 -0.39
CA ASN A 317 17.46 -5.83 -0.40
C ASN A 317 17.20 -7.23 0.20
N LYS A 318 16.35 -7.36 1.22
CA LYS A 318 15.94 -8.68 1.73
C LYS A 318 15.29 -9.54 0.63
N ILE A 319 14.43 -8.94 -0.21
CA ILE A 319 13.85 -9.63 -1.37
C ILE A 319 14.95 -9.99 -2.39
N LYS A 320 15.88 -9.07 -2.69
CA LYS A 320 16.99 -9.36 -3.61
C LYS A 320 17.89 -10.51 -3.14
N GLU A 321 18.15 -10.56 -1.86
CA GLU A 321 18.98 -11.62 -1.24
C GLU A 321 18.28 -12.98 -1.27
N SER A 322 16.97 -13.03 -1.05
CA SER A 322 16.21 -14.29 -1.11
C SER A 322 16.26 -14.93 -2.50
N LEU A 323 16.20 -14.09 -3.56
CA LEU A 323 16.24 -14.59 -4.94
C LEU A 323 17.62 -15.09 -5.40
N LYS A 324 18.69 -14.80 -4.64
CA LYS A 324 20.04 -15.31 -4.94
C LYS A 324 20.29 -16.69 -4.31
N ASN A 325 19.47 -17.05 -3.33
CA ASN A 325 19.61 -18.31 -2.57
C ASN A 325 18.67 -19.41 -3.09
N GLU A 326 17.86 -19.11 -4.10
CA GLU A 326 17.04 -20.05 -4.89
C GLU A 326 17.75 -20.41 -6.20
#